data_9c95ec5c6e7020e857e395b57024836c
#
_entry.id   9c95ec5c6e7020e857e395b57024836c
#
_cell.length_a   1.000
_cell.length_b   1.000
_cell.length_c   1.000
_cell.angle_alpha   90.00
_cell.angle_beta   90.00
_cell.angle_gamma   90.00
#
_symmetry.space_group_name_H-M   'P 1'
#
loop_
_entity.id
_entity.type
_entity.pdbx_description
1 polymer ?
#
loop_
_entity_poly.entity_id
_entity_poly.type
_entity_poly.pdbx_seq_one_letter_code
_entity_poly.pdbx_strand_id
1 'polypeptide(L)'
;IAVQSDREWARLCADFLGRPELGSDPRFATNTARVRNRADTDAAVSDGFAARTGLEVIEGLQRAEVAFASVNDMAGLSAHPHLRRITVDTPGGPVSMPAPAPVWHGETPCYGPVPALNPPRPVG
;
A
#
# COMPACT_ATOMS: atom_id res chain seq x y z
N ILE A 1 6.78 3.94 2.89
CA ILE A 1 7.53 4.51 1.76
C ILE A 1 8.60 3.53 1.31
N ALA A 2 9.03 3.64 0.05
CA ALA A 2 10.13 2.87 -0.51
C ALA A 2 11.10 3.82 -1.23
N VAL A 3 12.32 3.93 -0.68
CA VAL A 3 13.41 4.70 -1.28
C VAL A 3 14.37 3.71 -1.94
N GLN A 4 14.43 3.73 -3.27
CA GLN A 4 15.16 2.72 -4.05
C GLN A 4 16.51 3.21 -4.55
N SER A 5 16.78 4.51 -4.51
CA SER A 5 18.04 5.10 -4.99
C SER A 5 18.51 6.25 -4.10
N ASP A 6 19.80 6.56 -4.17
CA ASP A 6 20.38 7.69 -3.45
C ASP A 6 19.84 9.04 -3.96
N ARG A 7 19.43 9.11 -5.24
CA ARG A 7 18.76 10.28 -5.80
C ARG A 7 17.35 10.50 -5.18
N GLU A 8 16.60 9.43 -4.98
CA GLU A 8 15.28 9.51 -4.30
C GLU A 8 15.44 9.89 -2.84
N TRP A 9 16.49 9.38 -2.18
CA TRP A 9 16.83 9.82 -0.82
C TRP A 9 17.08 11.32 -0.75
N ALA A 10 17.91 11.87 -1.66
CA ALA A 10 18.18 13.28 -1.70
C ALA A 10 16.92 14.13 -1.92
N ARG A 11 15.99 13.68 -2.79
CA ARG A 11 14.68 14.34 -2.99
C ARG A 11 13.80 14.24 -1.75
N LEU A 12 13.71 13.06 -1.12
CA LEU A 12 12.98 12.90 0.13
C LEU A 12 13.48 13.90 1.17
N CYS A 13 14.81 14.03 1.33
CA CYS A 13 15.40 14.97 2.29
C CYS A 13 15.08 16.42 1.96
N ALA A 14 15.21 16.82 0.70
CA ALA A 14 15.01 18.21 0.29
C ALA A 14 13.52 18.58 0.24
N ASP A 15 12.70 17.78 -0.45
CA ASP A 15 11.35 18.18 -0.85
C ASP A 15 10.26 17.77 0.15
N PHE A 16 10.54 16.73 0.96
CA PHE A 16 9.60 16.26 1.96
C PHE A 16 10.05 16.54 3.39
N LEU A 17 11.28 16.16 3.77
CA LEU A 17 11.77 16.38 5.13
C LEU A 17 12.14 17.84 5.39
N GLY A 18 12.41 18.64 4.35
CA GLY A 18 12.91 20.02 4.47
C GLY A 18 14.33 20.08 5.04
N ARG A 19 15.10 19.02 4.88
CA ARG A 19 16.46 18.84 5.41
C ARG A 19 17.42 18.36 4.33
N PRO A 20 17.71 19.21 3.31
CA PRO A 20 18.56 18.84 2.16
C PRO A 20 19.96 18.38 2.56
N GLU A 21 20.48 18.84 3.71
CA GLU A 21 21.77 18.45 4.25
C GLU A 21 21.88 16.94 4.50
N LEU A 22 20.78 16.27 4.84
CA LEU A 22 20.78 14.81 5.06
C LEU A 22 21.02 14.03 3.77
N GLY A 23 20.68 14.61 2.62
CA GLY A 23 20.92 14.00 1.32
C GLY A 23 22.39 13.86 0.97
N SER A 24 23.25 14.73 1.51
CA SER A 24 24.71 14.76 1.28
C SER A 24 25.54 14.33 2.49
N ASP A 25 24.91 14.13 3.67
CA ASP A 25 25.60 13.67 4.88
C ASP A 25 26.20 12.26 4.65
N PRO A 26 27.51 12.06 4.85
CA PRO A 26 28.15 10.75 4.66
C PRO A 26 27.49 9.59 5.42
N ARG A 27 26.77 9.88 6.51
CA ARG A 27 26.03 8.86 7.27
C ARG A 27 24.77 8.36 6.53
N PHE A 28 24.22 9.16 5.59
CA PHE A 28 22.93 8.89 4.95
C PHE A 28 22.98 8.93 3.41
N ALA A 29 24.02 9.49 2.82
CA ALA A 29 24.09 9.75 1.38
C ALA A 29 23.98 8.48 0.52
N THR A 30 24.41 7.33 1.00
CA THR A 30 24.31 6.05 0.29
C THR A 30 23.41 5.05 1.02
N ASN A 31 22.81 4.12 0.27
CA ASN A 31 22.02 3.07 0.86
C ASN A 31 22.78 2.26 1.93
N THR A 32 24.04 1.93 1.64
CA THR A 32 24.88 1.21 2.62
C THR A 32 25.12 2.03 3.89
N ALA A 33 25.30 3.33 3.76
CA ALA A 33 25.47 4.21 4.92
C ALA A 33 24.19 4.31 5.74
N ARG A 34 23.03 4.45 5.09
CA ARG A 34 21.71 4.44 5.77
C ARG A 34 21.43 3.15 6.53
N VAL A 35 21.78 2.01 5.94
CA VAL A 35 21.63 0.72 6.61
C VAL A 35 22.52 0.62 7.85
N ARG A 36 23.76 1.10 7.77
CA ARG A 36 24.67 1.13 8.94
C ARG A 36 24.19 2.07 10.05
N ASN A 37 23.59 3.18 9.67
CA ASN A 37 23.08 4.20 10.59
C ASN A 37 21.55 4.16 10.69
N ARG A 38 20.97 2.95 10.69
CA ARG A 38 19.54 2.74 10.57
C ARG A 38 18.74 3.50 11.62
N ALA A 39 19.18 3.46 12.87
CA ALA A 39 18.46 4.13 13.96
C ALA A 39 18.33 5.65 13.71
N ASP A 40 19.41 6.31 13.31
CA ASP A 40 19.41 7.75 13.01
C ASP A 40 18.61 8.04 11.73
N THR A 41 18.67 7.14 10.73
CA THR A 41 17.89 7.27 9.49
C THR A 41 16.39 7.16 9.79
N ASP A 42 15.99 6.14 10.54
CA ASP A 42 14.59 5.91 10.92
C ASP A 42 14.07 7.08 11.78
N ALA A 43 14.88 7.62 12.72
CA ALA A 43 14.52 8.78 13.52
C ALA A 43 14.27 10.02 12.64
N ALA A 44 15.20 10.34 11.73
CA ALA A 44 15.07 11.51 10.87
C ALA A 44 13.82 11.43 9.97
N VAL A 45 13.48 10.25 9.48
CA VAL A 45 12.26 10.01 8.68
C VAL A 45 11.03 10.11 9.57
N SER A 46 11.02 9.45 10.73
CA SER A 46 9.88 9.46 11.67
C SER A 46 9.53 10.87 12.14
N ASP A 47 10.51 11.71 12.45
CA ASP A 47 10.30 13.11 12.83
C ASP A 47 9.57 13.88 11.71
N GLY A 48 9.98 13.66 10.47
CA GLY A 48 9.33 14.28 9.31
C GLY A 48 7.86 13.87 9.14
N PHE A 49 7.54 12.60 9.41
CA PHE A 49 6.16 12.11 9.36
C PHE A 49 5.33 12.60 10.55
N ALA A 50 5.88 12.55 11.77
CA ALA A 50 5.17 12.93 12.98
C ALA A 50 4.75 14.41 13.01
N ALA A 51 5.46 15.27 12.28
CA ALA A 51 5.15 16.69 12.18
C ALA A 51 4.01 17.01 11.19
N ARG A 52 3.39 16.02 10.53
CA ARG A 52 2.45 16.22 9.43
C ARG A 52 1.19 15.40 9.59
N THR A 53 0.09 15.89 9.05
CA THR A 53 -1.13 15.11 8.85
C THR A 53 -0.97 14.11 7.71
N GLY A 54 -1.81 13.07 7.68
CA GLY A 54 -1.77 12.06 6.61
C GLY A 54 -1.91 12.66 5.19
N LEU A 55 -2.73 13.69 5.03
CA LEU A 55 -2.91 14.37 3.74
C LEU A 55 -1.62 15.11 3.33
N GLU A 56 -1.02 15.86 4.24
CA GLU A 56 0.24 16.58 4.00
C GLU A 56 1.39 15.61 3.67
N VAL A 57 1.40 14.42 4.29
CA VAL A 57 2.36 13.35 3.97
C VAL A 57 2.16 12.88 2.53
N ILE A 58 0.94 12.55 2.13
CA ILE A 58 0.63 12.08 0.77
C ILE A 58 1.04 13.12 -0.27
N GLU A 59 0.61 14.36 -0.12
CA GLU A 59 0.94 15.46 -1.02
C GLU A 59 2.45 15.75 -1.07
N GLY A 60 3.12 15.70 0.07
CA GLY A 60 4.56 15.91 0.18
C GLY A 60 5.37 14.81 -0.52
N LEU A 61 4.99 13.55 -0.33
CA LEU A 61 5.65 12.41 -0.99
C LEU A 61 5.40 12.40 -2.50
N GLN A 62 4.22 12.82 -2.96
CA GLN A 62 3.93 12.99 -4.38
C GLN A 62 4.81 14.07 -5.01
N ARG A 63 4.98 15.23 -4.36
CA ARG A 63 5.88 16.30 -4.84
C ARG A 63 7.34 15.85 -4.88
N ALA A 64 7.78 15.08 -3.88
CA ALA A 64 9.13 14.53 -3.81
C ALA A 64 9.33 13.35 -4.77
N GLU A 65 8.30 12.91 -5.47
CA GLU A 65 8.34 11.73 -6.36
C GLU A 65 8.91 10.48 -5.67
N VAL A 66 8.53 10.27 -4.41
CA VAL A 66 8.94 9.10 -3.61
C VAL A 66 7.80 8.08 -3.61
N ALA A 67 8.10 6.83 -3.89
CA ALA A 67 7.11 5.77 -3.90
C ALA A 67 6.56 5.50 -2.49
N PHE A 68 5.24 5.48 -2.38
CA PHE A 68 4.54 5.19 -1.13
C PHE A 68 3.26 4.38 -1.38
N ALA A 69 2.75 3.79 -0.31
CA ALA A 69 1.42 3.20 -0.29
C ALA A 69 0.77 3.49 1.07
N SER A 70 -0.53 3.68 1.06
CA SER A 70 -1.31 3.78 2.28
C SER A 70 -1.58 2.39 2.85
N VAL A 71 -1.51 2.26 4.16
CA VAL A 71 -1.98 1.06 4.86
C VAL A 71 -3.47 1.22 5.09
N ASN A 72 -4.26 0.37 4.44
CA ASN A 72 -5.72 0.40 4.56
C ASN A 72 -6.19 -0.64 5.59
N ASP A 73 -7.16 -0.25 6.39
CA ASP A 73 -7.99 -1.20 7.13
C ASP A 73 -9.07 -1.83 6.22
N MET A 74 -9.95 -2.66 6.78
CA MET A 74 -11.01 -3.30 6.00
C MET A 74 -12.03 -2.30 5.43
N ALA A 75 -12.25 -1.19 6.11
CA ALA A 75 -13.12 -0.13 5.61
C ALA A 75 -12.49 0.60 4.42
N GLY A 76 -11.21 0.96 4.54
CA GLY A 76 -10.43 1.55 3.47
C GLY A 76 -10.31 0.63 2.25
N LEU A 77 -10.09 -0.68 2.47
CA LEU A 77 -10.12 -1.66 1.39
C LEU A 77 -11.49 -1.70 0.72
N SER A 78 -12.57 -1.71 1.52
CA SER A 78 -13.94 -1.75 0.99
C SER A 78 -14.30 -0.54 0.13
N ALA A 79 -13.74 0.62 0.44
CA ALA A 79 -13.92 1.87 -0.31
C ALA A 79 -12.88 2.09 -1.42
N HIS A 80 -11.92 1.19 -1.57
CA HIS A 80 -10.81 1.39 -2.49
C HIS A 80 -11.28 1.44 -3.96
N PRO A 81 -10.91 2.45 -4.77
CA PRO A 81 -11.44 2.64 -6.11
C PRO A 81 -11.07 1.51 -7.10
N HIS A 82 -10.01 0.77 -6.83
CA HIS A 82 -9.61 -0.38 -7.65
C HIS A 82 -10.20 -1.72 -7.17
N LEU A 83 -10.97 -1.72 -6.06
CA LEU A 83 -11.60 -2.94 -5.59
C LEU A 83 -12.77 -3.31 -6.52
N ARG A 84 -12.57 -4.34 -7.34
CA ARG A 84 -13.65 -4.94 -8.13
C ARG A 84 -14.52 -5.81 -7.23
N ARG A 85 -15.82 -5.80 -7.46
CA ARG A 85 -16.79 -6.58 -6.71
C ARG A 85 -17.60 -7.48 -7.62
N ILE A 86 -18.01 -8.63 -7.09
CA ILE A 86 -18.98 -9.55 -7.67
C ILE A 86 -20.09 -9.79 -6.67
N THR A 87 -21.26 -10.13 -7.18
CA THR A 87 -22.37 -10.64 -6.36
C THR A 87 -22.37 -12.15 -6.47
N VAL A 88 -22.38 -12.83 -5.33
CA VAL A 88 -22.42 -14.29 -5.25
C VAL A 88 -23.65 -14.70 -4.45
N ASP A 89 -24.40 -15.67 -4.98
CA ASP A 89 -25.54 -16.22 -4.29
C ASP A 89 -25.08 -17.12 -3.15
N THR A 90 -25.70 -16.95 -2.00
CA THR A 90 -25.46 -17.76 -0.81
C THR A 90 -26.77 -18.31 -0.27
N PRO A 91 -26.78 -19.33 0.61
CA PRO A 91 -27.99 -19.80 1.27
C PRO A 91 -28.77 -18.72 2.07
N GLY A 92 -28.04 -17.64 2.46
CA GLY A 92 -28.63 -16.48 3.15
C GLY A 92 -29.05 -15.33 2.22
N GLY A 93 -28.93 -15.50 0.90
CA GLY A 93 -29.20 -14.48 -0.10
C GLY A 93 -27.93 -13.98 -0.79
N PRO A 94 -28.06 -13.05 -1.77
CA PRO A 94 -26.93 -12.53 -2.51
C PRO A 94 -26.01 -11.66 -1.64
N VAL A 95 -24.68 -11.86 -1.78
CA VAL A 95 -23.65 -11.13 -1.04
C VAL A 95 -22.65 -10.51 -2.00
N SER A 96 -22.32 -9.24 -1.78
CA SER A 96 -21.25 -8.55 -2.50
C SER A 96 -19.89 -8.91 -1.91
N MET A 97 -19.01 -9.49 -2.73
CA MET A 97 -17.67 -9.92 -2.35
C MET A 97 -16.61 -9.28 -3.23
N PRO A 98 -15.36 -9.15 -2.75
CA PRO A 98 -14.24 -8.83 -3.63
C PRO A 98 -14.14 -9.82 -4.77
N ALA A 99 -13.98 -9.31 -6.00
CA ALA A 99 -13.70 -10.17 -7.15
C ALA A 99 -12.29 -10.75 -7.06
N PRO A 100 -12.04 -11.95 -7.60
CA PRO A 100 -10.69 -12.49 -7.75
C PRO A 100 -9.76 -11.52 -8.48
N ALA A 101 -8.48 -11.46 -8.04
CA ALA A 101 -7.48 -10.58 -8.63
C ALA A 101 -7.19 -10.86 -10.12
N PRO A 102 -7.11 -12.11 -10.58
CA PRO A 102 -6.89 -12.41 -12.00
C PRO A 102 -8.00 -11.84 -12.89
N VAL A 103 -7.58 -11.32 -14.03
CA VAL A 103 -8.47 -10.84 -15.11
C VAL A 103 -8.05 -11.56 -16.39
N TRP A 104 -8.97 -12.32 -16.97
CA TRP A 104 -8.75 -12.97 -18.26
C TRP A 104 -9.16 -12.02 -19.39
N HIS A 105 -8.27 -11.79 -20.33
CA HIS A 105 -8.57 -10.94 -21.46
C HIS A 105 -9.60 -11.62 -22.37
N GLY A 106 -10.70 -10.92 -22.62
CA GLY A 106 -11.75 -11.41 -23.53
C GLY A 106 -12.79 -12.35 -22.90
N GLU A 107 -12.67 -12.66 -21.61
CA GLU A 107 -13.63 -13.51 -20.91
C GLU A 107 -14.25 -12.78 -19.71
N THR A 108 -15.54 -13.01 -19.50
CA THR A 108 -16.23 -12.61 -18.27
C THR A 108 -16.34 -13.85 -17.36
N PRO A 109 -15.58 -13.94 -16.28
CA PRO A 109 -15.67 -15.08 -15.37
C PRO A 109 -17.07 -15.21 -14.78
N CYS A 110 -17.60 -16.43 -14.79
CA CYS A 110 -18.85 -16.77 -14.10
C CYS A 110 -18.52 -17.50 -12.81
N TYR A 111 -19.08 -17.04 -11.70
CA TYR A 111 -18.86 -17.63 -10.38
C TYR A 111 -20.13 -18.31 -9.91
N GLY A 112 -20.02 -19.58 -9.53
CA GLY A 112 -21.12 -20.35 -8.98
C GLY A 112 -21.54 -19.88 -7.58
N PRO A 113 -22.70 -20.32 -7.07
CA PRO A 113 -23.14 -20.00 -5.73
C PRO A 113 -22.25 -20.62 -4.66
N VAL A 114 -22.22 -20.00 -3.48
CA VAL A 114 -21.57 -20.59 -2.31
C VAL A 114 -22.39 -21.78 -1.83
N PRO A 115 -21.80 -22.99 -1.68
CA PRO A 115 -22.53 -24.17 -1.22
C PRO A 115 -23.00 -23.97 0.23
N ALA A 116 -24.11 -24.64 0.58
CA ALA A 116 -24.55 -24.73 1.96
C ALA A 116 -23.50 -25.44 2.84
N LEU A 117 -23.41 -25.05 4.12
CA LEU A 117 -22.63 -25.80 5.10
C LEU A 117 -23.20 -27.22 5.23
N ASN A 118 -22.32 -28.20 5.20
CA ASN A 118 -22.69 -29.64 5.30
C ASN A 118 -23.73 -30.07 4.24
N PRO A 119 -23.45 -29.94 2.95
CA PRO A 119 -24.35 -30.46 1.93
C PRO A 119 -24.56 -31.97 2.15
N PRO A 120 -25.76 -32.51 1.91
CA PRO A 120 -25.99 -33.96 2.00
C PRO A 120 -24.99 -34.68 1.11
N ARG A 121 -24.32 -35.71 1.63
CA ARG A 121 -23.43 -36.55 0.83
C ARG A 121 -24.28 -37.25 -0.24
N PRO A 122 -23.83 -37.24 -1.53
CA PRO A 122 -24.49 -38.07 -2.51
C PRO A 122 -24.47 -39.52 -2.05
N VAL A 123 -25.64 -40.13 -1.96
CA VAL A 123 -25.76 -41.57 -1.71
C VAL A 123 -25.30 -42.24 -2.98
N GLY A 124 -24.15 -42.94 -2.93
CA GLY A 124 -23.60 -43.75 -4.03
C GLY A 124 -24.42 -45.00 -4.25
#